data_1581f8edc292010a6465beaa559b7e02
#
_entry.id   1581f8edc292010a6465beaa559b7e02
#
_cell.length_a   1.000
_cell.length_b   1.000
_cell.length_c   1.000
_cell.angle_alpha   90.00
_cell.angle_beta   90.00
_cell.angle_gamma   90.00
#
_symmetry.space_group_name_H-M   'P 1'
#
loop_
_entity.id
_entity.type
_entity.pdbx_description
1 polymer ?
#
loop_
_entity_poly.entity_id
_entity_poly.type
_entity_poly.pdbx_seq_one_letter_code
_entity_poly.pdbx_strand_id
1 'polypeptide(L)'
;MAESSQAIQFNYMNFIKVFMKKKCNFFLILFTLCWYKPAWGLSDKLEIVNAIQKSYESVLTLEAKFEQKTFVKMMNRTETTKGSVQIKKPGKMKWVYNSPDPQILISDQKNLWLYLPEEEEATKMPIESVYSSNTPALFLAGQGVLTDMFNIVKILTEKEKFVAIFNPKEVESSLSRLALRVNKNNYQITGATVYDVLGNKTSIRFRSIRLNQEIPESVFNFKVPAGVEMQDFTPNP
;
A
#
# COMPACT_ATOMS: atom_id res chain seq x y z
N MET A 1 -16.34 6.50 53.96
CA MET A 1 -15.40 5.86 53.00
C MET A 1 -14.19 6.76 52.73
N ALA A 2 -13.54 7.30 53.77
CA ALA A 2 -12.39 8.19 53.62
C ALA A 2 -11.23 7.83 54.59
N GLU A 3 -11.33 6.76 55.35
CA GLU A 3 -10.29 6.39 56.33
C GLU A 3 -9.35 5.27 55.91
N SER A 4 -9.61 4.59 54.77
CA SER A 4 -8.73 3.51 54.28
C SER A 4 -7.58 3.95 53.39
N SER A 5 -7.56 5.22 52.93
CA SER A 5 -6.53 5.74 52.04
C SER A 5 -5.29 6.32 52.74
N GLN A 6 -5.42 6.72 54.02
CA GLN A 6 -4.29 7.29 54.78
C GLN A 6 -3.38 6.23 55.44
N ALA A 7 -3.91 5.06 55.71
CA ALA A 7 -3.10 3.98 56.35
C ALA A 7 -2.10 3.34 55.39
N ILE A 8 -2.33 3.38 54.10
CA ILE A 8 -1.45 2.76 53.08
C ILE A 8 -0.26 3.69 52.76
N GLN A 9 -0.42 5.00 52.85
CA GLN A 9 0.69 5.93 52.61
C GLN A 9 1.68 6.03 53.77
N PHE A 10 1.28 5.73 55.00
CA PHE A 10 2.15 5.80 56.14
C PHE A 10 3.11 4.62 56.26
N ASN A 11 2.78 3.47 55.71
CA ASN A 11 3.63 2.28 55.70
C ASN A 11 4.74 2.33 54.62
N TYR A 12 4.58 3.09 53.57
CA TYR A 12 5.58 3.18 52.49
C TYR A 12 6.75 4.09 52.83
N MET A 13 6.53 5.11 53.66
CA MET A 13 7.58 6.06 54.06
C MET A 13 8.51 5.51 55.19
N ASN A 14 8.05 4.56 55.98
CA ASN A 14 8.88 3.95 57.00
C ASN A 14 9.79 2.82 56.49
N PHE A 15 9.46 2.23 55.33
CA PHE A 15 10.31 1.18 54.76
C PHE A 15 11.59 1.72 54.10
N ILE A 16 11.58 2.98 53.66
CA ILE A 16 12.74 3.63 53.02
C ILE A 16 13.76 4.12 54.03
N LYS A 17 13.38 4.40 55.30
CA LYS A 17 14.30 4.91 56.32
C LYS A 17 15.17 3.85 56.99
N VAL A 18 14.85 2.59 56.89
CA VAL A 18 15.61 1.48 57.55
C VAL A 18 16.75 0.94 56.69
N PHE A 19 16.79 1.26 55.39
CA PHE A 19 17.81 0.71 54.48
C PHE A 19 19.02 1.61 54.23
N MET A 20 19.09 2.79 54.89
CA MET A 20 20.15 3.76 54.65
C MET A 20 21.21 3.85 55.77
N LYS A 21 21.46 2.77 56.52
CA LYS A 21 22.58 2.73 57.48
C LYS A 21 23.36 1.43 57.43
N LYS A 22 24.05 1.18 56.28
CA LYS A 22 25.29 0.39 56.30
C LYS A 22 26.16 0.80 55.10
N LYS A 23 27.28 1.43 55.38
CA LYS A 23 28.34 1.69 54.41
C LYS A 23 28.86 0.36 53.88
N CYS A 24 28.68 0.09 52.61
CA CYS A 24 29.50 -0.86 51.89
C CYS A 24 29.64 -0.34 50.46
N ASN A 25 30.89 0.04 50.14
CA ASN A 25 31.31 0.42 48.78
C ASN A 25 31.13 -0.81 47.88
N PHE A 26 30.05 -0.87 47.15
CA PHE A 26 29.92 -1.76 46.02
C PHE A 26 29.52 -0.90 44.82
N PHE A 27 30.46 -0.78 43.91
CA PHE A 27 30.30 -0.06 42.63
C PHE A 27 29.30 -0.84 41.77
N LEU A 28 28.01 -0.57 41.97
CA LEU A 28 26.95 -1.16 41.17
C LEU A 28 26.87 -0.34 39.87
N ILE A 29 27.61 -0.79 38.85
CA ILE A 29 27.39 -0.38 37.45
C ILE A 29 26.01 -0.88 37.10
N LEU A 30 25.03 0.01 37.23
CA LEU A 30 23.69 -0.21 36.70
C LEU A 30 23.79 -0.14 35.17
N PHE A 31 24.01 -1.29 34.57
CA PHE A 31 23.89 -1.46 33.11
C PHE A 31 22.41 -1.32 32.79
N THR A 32 21.93 -0.07 32.69
CA THR A 32 20.66 0.23 32.07
C THR A 32 20.81 -0.10 30.60
N LEU A 33 20.47 -1.34 30.23
CA LEU A 33 20.16 -1.72 28.87
C LEU A 33 18.92 -0.90 28.43
N CYS A 34 19.21 0.37 28.08
CA CYS A 34 18.28 1.15 27.28
C CYS A 34 18.09 0.36 25.99
N TRP A 35 16.98 -0.32 25.85
CA TRP A 35 16.49 -0.80 24.57
C TRP A 35 16.21 0.43 23.71
N TYR A 36 17.27 0.96 23.12
CA TYR A 36 17.16 1.91 22.02
C TYR A 36 16.49 1.17 20.86
N LYS A 37 15.16 1.26 20.77
CA LYS A 37 14.52 1.08 19.48
C LYS A 37 14.99 2.26 18.62
N PRO A 38 15.71 2.04 17.52
CA PRO A 38 16.10 3.14 16.67
C PRO A 38 14.81 3.81 16.19
N ALA A 39 14.51 4.98 16.70
CA ALA A 39 13.51 5.85 16.10
C ALA A 39 14.15 6.33 14.80
N TRP A 40 13.73 5.77 13.68
CA TRP A 40 14.16 6.19 12.36
C TRP A 40 13.93 7.71 12.25
N GLY A 41 15.00 8.46 12.06
CA GLY A 41 14.93 9.89 11.82
C GLY A 41 14.13 10.19 10.56
N LEU A 42 13.68 11.42 10.37
CA LEU A 42 13.00 11.84 9.13
C LEU A 42 13.90 11.62 7.91
N SER A 43 15.22 11.80 8.07
CA SER A 43 16.24 11.55 7.05
C SER A 43 16.22 10.10 6.56
N ASP A 44 16.20 9.13 7.49
CA ASP A 44 16.23 7.70 7.15
C ASP A 44 14.95 7.27 6.41
N LYS A 45 13.81 7.83 6.79
CA LYS A 45 12.53 7.56 6.10
C LYS A 45 12.54 8.09 4.68
N LEU A 46 13.06 9.29 4.48
CA LEU A 46 13.15 9.92 3.16
C LEU A 46 14.10 9.14 2.25
N GLU A 47 15.24 8.69 2.78
CA GLU A 47 16.19 7.86 2.04
C GLU A 47 15.54 6.57 1.53
N ILE A 48 14.79 5.86 2.40
CA ILE A 48 14.08 4.64 2.00
C ILE A 48 13.01 4.94 0.94
N VAL A 49 12.25 6.03 1.09
CA VAL A 49 11.21 6.39 0.12
C VAL A 49 11.82 6.78 -1.22
N ASN A 50 12.93 7.49 -1.23
CA ASN A 50 13.68 7.81 -2.46
C ASN A 50 14.22 6.53 -3.14
N ALA A 51 14.69 5.56 -2.36
CA ALA A 51 15.13 4.28 -2.90
C ALA A 51 13.97 3.47 -3.50
N ILE A 52 12.77 3.50 -2.87
CA ILE A 52 11.54 2.93 -3.41
C ILE A 52 11.17 3.62 -4.74
N GLN A 53 11.19 4.95 -4.77
CA GLN A 53 10.88 5.72 -5.97
C GLN A 53 11.84 5.37 -7.11
N LYS A 54 13.15 5.38 -6.85
CA LYS A 54 14.17 5.01 -7.83
C LYS A 54 13.97 3.58 -8.36
N SER A 55 13.69 2.62 -7.47
CA SER A 55 13.39 1.25 -7.88
C SER A 55 12.13 1.18 -8.74
N TYR A 56 11.08 1.90 -8.37
CA TYR A 56 9.85 1.98 -9.15
C TYR A 56 10.07 2.61 -10.55
N GLU A 57 10.86 3.67 -10.64
CA GLU A 57 11.18 4.36 -11.91
C GLU A 57 12.00 3.48 -12.85
N SER A 58 12.90 2.66 -12.32
CA SER A 58 13.74 1.76 -13.11
C SER A 58 12.96 0.60 -13.76
N VAL A 59 11.72 0.38 -13.35
CA VAL A 59 10.84 -0.66 -13.93
C VAL A 59 10.13 -0.09 -15.15
N LEU A 60 10.49 -0.57 -16.34
CA LEU A 60 9.83 -0.24 -17.61
C LEU A 60 8.65 -1.16 -17.89
N THR A 61 8.83 -2.46 -17.59
CA THR A 61 7.76 -3.45 -17.73
C THR A 61 7.66 -4.32 -16.48
N LEU A 62 6.45 -4.76 -16.17
CA LEU A 62 6.17 -5.67 -15.07
C LEU A 62 5.14 -6.70 -15.51
N GLU A 63 5.41 -7.96 -15.22
CA GLU A 63 4.45 -9.04 -15.27
C GLU A 63 4.38 -9.70 -13.90
N ALA A 64 3.18 -9.96 -13.40
CA ALA A 64 3.01 -10.65 -12.13
C ALA A 64 1.66 -11.37 -12.05
N LYS A 65 1.57 -12.36 -11.17
CA LYS A 65 0.29 -12.83 -10.62
C LYS A 65 -0.03 -11.99 -9.39
N PHE A 66 -1.31 -11.80 -9.13
CA PHE A 66 -1.74 -11.08 -7.92
C PHE A 66 -2.84 -11.80 -7.16
N GLU A 67 -2.92 -11.49 -5.89
CA GLU A 67 -4.06 -11.74 -5.01
C GLU A 67 -4.48 -10.40 -4.40
N GLN A 68 -5.73 -10.03 -4.62
CA GLN A 68 -6.35 -8.83 -4.07
C GLN A 68 -7.40 -9.22 -3.04
N LYS A 69 -7.40 -8.52 -1.90
CA LYS A 69 -8.42 -8.64 -0.85
C LYS A 69 -9.03 -7.28 -0.63
N THR A 70 -10.34 -7.20 -0.82
CA THR A 70 -11.12 -5.99 -0.61
C THR A 70 -12.06 -6.19 0.57
N PHE A 71 -11.82 -5.48 1.65
CA PHE A 71 -12.75 -5.41 2.78
C PHE A 71 -13.70 -4.24 2.56
N VAL A 72 -14.99 -4.54 2.45
CA VAL A 72 -16.07 -3.55 2.32
C VAL A 72 -16.66 -3.31 3.70
N LYS A 73 -16.38 -2.15 4.30
CA LYS A 73 -16.73 -1.83 5.68
C LYS A 73 -18.23 -1.86 5.94
N MET A 74 -19.03 -1.30 5.03
CA MET A 74 -20.50 -1.26 5.16
C MET A 74 -21.12 -2.65 5.24
N MET A 75 -20.57 -3.62 4.49
CA MET A 75 -21.06 -4.99 4.43
C MET A 75 -20.35 -5.91 5.45
N ASN A 76 -19.30 -5.41 6.13
CA ASN A 76 -18.40 -6.21 6.97
C ASN A 76 -17.90 -7.49 6.27
N ARG A 77 -17.65 -7.40 4.97
CA ARG A 77 -17.30 -8.54 4.10
C ARG A 77 -15.93 -8.33 3.47
N THR A 78 -15.18 -9.43 3.37
CA THR A 78 -13.92 -9.46 2.61
C THR A 78 -14.10 -10.31 1.37
N GLU A 79 -13.80 -9.74 0.22
CA GLU A 79 -13.75 -10.43 -1.07
C GLU A 79 -12.30 -10.68 -1.46
N THR A 80 -12.04 -11.83 -2.08
CA THR A 80 -10.70 -12.18 -2.55
C THR A 80 -10.74 -12.47 -4.02
N THR A 81 -9.97 -11.72 -4.78
CA THR A 81 -9.82 -11.86 -6.23
C THR A 81 -8.38 -12.27 -6.56
N LYS A 82 -8.21 -13.02 -7.63
CA LYS A 82 -6.89 -13.44 -8.13
C LYS A 82 -6.82 -13.19 -9.62
N GLY A 83 -5.60 -12.95 -10.09
CA GLY A 83 -5.41 -12.68 -11.51
C GLY A 83 -3.95 -12.49 -11.90
N SER A 84 -3.77 -11.90 -13.06
CA SER A 84 -2.47 -11.51 -13.60
C SER A 84 -2.46 -10.06 -14.04
N VAL A 85 -1.30 -9.46 -14.02
CA VAL A 85 -1.09 -8.09 -14.45
C VAL A 85 0.12 -8.01 -15.36
N GLN A 86 -0.01 -7.21 -16.40
CA GLN A 86 1.06 -6.78 -17.28
C GLN A 86 1.04 -5.25 -17.37
N ILE A 87 2.19 -4.64 -17.13
CA ILE A 87 2.36 -3.19 -17.19
C ILE A 87 3.52 -2.88 -18.11
N LYS A 88 3.37 -1.88 -18.96
CA LYS A 88 4.43 -1.31 -19.77
C LYS A 88 4.33 0.21 -19.69
N LYS A 89 5.32 0.81 -19.04
CA LYS A 89 5.36 2.26 -18.87
C LYS A 89 5.71 2.98 -20.18
N PRO A 90 5.17 4.19 -20.37
CA PRO A 90 4.18 4.86 -19.54
C PRO A 90 2.74 4.38 -19.83
N GLY A 91 1.92 4.24 -18.79
CA GLY A 91 0.46 4.22 -18.87
C GLY A 91 -0.22 2.99 -19.50
N LYS A 92 0.53 1.99 -20.05
CA LYS A 92 -0.06 0.77 -20.59
C LYS A 92 -0.17 -0.28 -19.51
N MET A 93 -1.34 -0.88 -19.38
CA MET A 93 -1.58 -1.95 -18.41
C MET A 93 -2.67 -2.90 -18.90
N LYS A 94 -2.55 -4.15 -18.46
CA LYS A 94 -3.60 -5.17 -18.62
C LYS A 94 -3.72 -5.93 -17.31
N TRP A 95 -4.89 -5.88 -16.71
CA TRP A 95 -5.26 -6.65 -15.54
C TRP A 95 -6.29 -7.69 -15.96
N VAL A 96 -6.06 -8.94 -15.61
CA VAL A 96 -6.99 -10.04 -15.84
C VAL A 96 -7.37 -10.59 -14.48
N TYR A 97 -8.60 -10.42 -14.08
CA TYR A 97 -9.19 -11.00 -12.88
C TYR A 97 -9.87 -12.31 -13.28
N ASN A 98 -9.56 -13.40 -12.57
CA ASN A 98 -10.02 -14.73 -12.94
C ASN A 98 -11.18 -15.23 -12.07
N SER A 99 -11.30 -14.70 -10.85
CA SER A 99 -12.31 -15.14 -9.89
C SER A 99 -12.51 -14.11 -8.77
N PRO A 100 -13.70 -14.01 -8.14
CA PRO A 100 -14.91 -14.76 -8.46
C PRO A 100 -15.55 -14.29 -9.78
N ASP A 101 -15.47 -12.99 -10.11
CA ASP A 101 -16.09 -12.37 -11.26
C ASP A 101 -15.01 -12.04 -12.29
N PRO A 102 -14.94 -12.80 -13.40
CA PRO A 102 -13.94 -12.55 -14.44
C PRO A 102 -14.11 -11.16 -15.05
N GLN A 103 -13.02 -10.39 -15.09
CA GLN A 103 -13.02 -9.09 -15.74
C GLN A 103 -11.62 -8.77 -16.29
N ILE A 104 -11.58 -7.98 -17.33
CA ILE A 104 -10.33 -7.55 -17.95
C ILE A 104 -10.31 -6.02 -18.00
N LEU A 105 -9.26 -5.44 -17.44
CA LEU A 105 -8.99 -4.01 -17.47
C LEU A 105 -7.76 -3.77 -18.35
N ILE A 106 -7.90 -2.98 -19.40
CA ILE A 106 -6.81 -2.69 -20.35
C ILE A 106 -6.69 -1.19 -20.54
N SER A 107 -5.47 -0.66 -20.48
CA SER A 107 -5.17 0.71 -20.88
C SER A 107 -4.10 0.75 -21.96
N ASP A 108 -4.33 1.65 -22.94
CA ASP A 108 -3.40 1.95 -24.05
C ASP A 108 -2.64 3.29 -23.88
N GLN A 109 -2.71 3.92 -22.71
CA GLN A 109 -2.26 5.25 -22.31
C GLN A 109 -3.31 6.36 -22.42
N LYS A 110 -4.27 6.27 -23.30
CA LYS A 110 -5.31 7.28 -23.54
C LYS A 110 -6.65 6.85 -23.00
N ASN A 111 -6.97 5.59 -23.23
CA ASN A 111 -8.25 5.01 -22.85
C ASN A 111 -8.06 3.83 -21.91
N LEU A 112 -9.06 3.61 -21.09
CA LEU A 112 -9.24 2.42 -20.29
C LEU A 112 -10.48 1.68 -20.79
N TRP A 113 -10.33 0.39 -21.03
CA TRP A 113 -11.41 -0.54 -21.28
C TRP A 113 -11.60 -1.43 -20.05
N LEU A 114 -12.86 -1.55 -19.63
CA LEU A 114 -13.32 -2.59 -18.72
C LEU A 114 -14.17 -3.56 -19.54
N TYR A 115 -13.77 -4.82 -19.57
CA TYR A 115 -14.52 -5.88 -20.24
C TYR A 115 -14.99 -6.91 -19.23
N LEU A 116 -16.28 -7.19 -19.22
CA LEU A 116 -16.98 -8.15 -18.37
C LEU A 116 -17.44 -9.32 -19.26
N PRO A 117 -16.65 -10.41 -19.37
CA PRO A 117 -16.93 -11.49 -20.30
C PRO A 117 -18.25 -12.20 -20.06
N GLU A 118 -18.66 -12.37 -18.80
CA GLU A 118 -19.89 -13.09 -18.42
C GLU A 118 -21.15 -12.26 -18.69
N GLU A 119 -21.02 -10.93 -18.74
CA GLU A 119 -22.11 -9.98 -19.01
C GLU A 119 -22.16 -9.59 -20.49
N GLU A 120 -21.14 -9.99 -21.25
CA GLU A 120 -20.97 -9.58 -22.67
C GLU A 120 -20.94 -8.06 -22.84
N GLU A 121 -20.38 -7.34 -21.84
CA GLU A 121 -20.30 -5.88 -21.83
C GLU A 121 -18.86 -5.39 -21.87
N ALA A 122 -18.64 -4.29 -22.60
CA ALA A 122 -17.38 -3.56 -22.60
C ALA A 122 -17.63 -2.06 -22.41
N THR A 123 -16.88 -1.44 -21.50
CA THR A 123 -16.90 0.01 -21.26
C THR A 123 -15.58 0.61 -21.65
N LYS A 124 -15.60 1.71 -22.43
CA LYS A 124 -14.43 2.51 -22.74
C LYS A 124 -14.55 3.90 -22.10
N MET A 125 -13.51 4.36 -21.46
CA MET A 125 -13.47 5.67 -20.83
C MET A 125 -12.06 6.30 -20.96
N PRO A 126 -11.93 7.64 -20.89
CA PRO A 126 -10.63 8.28 -20.81
C PRO A 126 -9.88 7.81 -19.57
N ILE A 127 -8.56 7.61 -19.67
CA ILE A 127 -7.75 7.16 -18.54
C ILE A 127 -7.77 8.17 -17.39
N GLU A 128 -7.88 9.46 -17.70
CA GLU A 128 -7.93 10.55 -16.73
C GLU A 128 -9.13 10.44 -15.78
N SER A 129 -10.27 9.97 -16.27
CA SER A 129 -11.48 9.77 -15.45
C SER A 129 -11.30 8.70 -14.38
N VAL A 130 -10.31 7.83 -14.56
CA VAL A 130 -10.04 6.69 -13.68
C VAL A 130 -8.96 6.99 -12.66
N TYR A 131 -8.09 7.99 -12.89
CA TYR A 131 -7.09 8.43 -11.90
C TYR A 131 -7.73 8.98 -10.62
N SER A 132 -8.98 9.41 -10.69
CA SER A 132 -9.79 9.77 -9.52
C SER A 132 -10.35 8.56 -8.76
N SER A 133 -10.28 7.35 -9.33
CA SER A 133 -10.75 6.14 -8.65
C SER A 133 -9.65 5.51 -7.81
N ASN A 134 -10.02 5.01 -6.62
CA ASN A 134 -9.10 4.47 -5.60
C ASN A 134 -8.52 3.08 -5.93
N THR A 135 -8.25 2.78 -7.15
CA THR A 135 -7.77 1.45 -7.53
C THR A 135 -6.26 1.38 -7.32
N PRO A 136 -5.72 0.47 -6.48
CA PRO A 136 -4.27 0.26 -6.35
C PRO A 136 -3.56 0.02 -7.68
N ALA A 137 -4.30 -0.54 -8.66
CA ALA A 137 -3.84 -0.79 -10.02
C ALA A 137 -3.36 0.48 -10.73
N LEU A 138 -4.10 1.58 -10.59
CA LEU A 138 -3.78 2.85 -11.24
C LEU A 138 -2.54 3.51 -10.65
N PHE A 139 -2.39 3.45 -9.33
CA PHE A 139 -1.17 3.91 -8.69
C PHE A 139 0.07 3.16 -9.22
N LEU A 140 -0.05 1.84 -9.43
CA LEU A 140 1.07 1.01 -9.89
C LEU A 140 1.39 1.20 -11.39
N ALA A 141 0.41 1.58 -12.20
CA ALA A 141 0.60 1.97 -13.60
C ALA A 141 0.99 3.45 -13.73
N GLY A 142 0.90 4.19 -12.63
CA GLY A 142 0.91 5.64 -12.61
C GLY A 142 2.25 6.29 -12.84
N GLN A 143 2.10 7.54 -13.14
CA GLN A 143 3.15 8.54 -13.17
C GLN A 143 3.06 9.31 -11.85
N GLY A 144 4.18 9.68 -11.28
CA GLY A 144 4.21 10.56 -10.12
C GLY A 144 5.35 10.25 -9.15
N VAL A 145 5.73 11.26 -8.41
CA VAL A 145 6.73 11.18 -7.36
C VAL A 145 6.02 10.98 -6.02
N LEU A 146 6.35 9.92 -5.31
CA LEU A 146 5.71 9.57 -4.03
C LEU A 146 5.73 10.73 -3.04
N THR A 147 6.87 11.42 -2.94
CA THR A 147 7.04 12.55 -2.02
C THR A 147 6.28 13.80 -2.43
N ASP A 148 5.90 13.94 -3.70
CA ASP A 148 5.11 15.06 -4.18
C ASP A 148 3.61 14.86 -3.87
N MET A 149 3.15 13.62 -4.00
CA MET A 149 1.74 13.25 -3.81
C MET A 149 1.39 12.92 -2.36
N PHE A 150 2.36 12.45 -1.56
CA PHE A 150 2.11 11.87 -0.25
C PHE A 150 3.04 12.39 0.84
N ASN A 151 2.50 12.49 2.05
CA ASN A 151 3.24 12.65 3.29
C ASN A 151 3.63 11.28 3.85
N ILE A 152 4.90 11.12 4.23
CA ILE A 152 5.40 9.89 4.86
C ILE A 152 4.91 9.86 6.31
N VAL A 153 4.09 8.88 6.67
CA VAL A 153 3.63 8.69 8.05
C VAL A 153 4.66 7.89 8.84
N LYS A 154 4.96 6.68 8.38
CA LYS A 154 5.94 5.81 9.02
C LYS A 154 6.41 4.70 8.08
N ILE A 155 7.57 4.12 8.40
CA ILE A 155 8.09 2.92 7.79
C ILE A 155 8.20 1.86 8.88
N LEU A 156 7.52 0.74 8.68
CA LEU A 156 7.62 -0.44 9.52
C LEU A 156 8.62 -1.41 8.90
N THR A 157 9.47 -1.95 9.75
CA THR A 157 10.44 -2.98 9.34
C THR A 157 9.91 -4.34 9.74
N GLU A 158 9.63 -5.19 8.77
CA GLU A 158 9.38 -6.62 8.91
C GLU A 158 10.65 -7.38 8.50
N LYS A 159 10.71 -8.72 8.72
CA LYS A 159 11.94 -9.51 8.45
C LYS A 159 12.61 -9.15 7.12
N GLU A 160 11.92 -9.39 6.01
CA GLU A 160 12.44 -9.22 4.65
C GLU A 160 11.79 -8.03 3.90
N LYS A 161 11.01 -7.19 4.60
CA LYS A 161 10.20 -6.17 3.97
C LYS A 161 10.19 -4.88 4.78
N PHE A 162 9.99 -3.79 4.04
CA PHE A 162 9.44 -2.55 4.59
C PHE A 162 7.94 -2.45 4.31
N VAL A 163 7.21 -1.81 5.21
CA VAL A 163 5.86 -1.32 4.95
C VAL A 163 5.90 0.20 5.12
N ALA A 164 5.95 0.90 3.99
CA ALA A 164 5.95 2.36 3.97
C ALA A 164 4.50 2.85 3.92
N ILE A 165 4.13 3.69 4.88
CA ILE A 165 2.76 4.19 5.08
C ILE A 165 2.74 5.68 4.81
N PHE A 166 1.75 6.08 3.99
CA PHE A 166 1.59 7.42 3.47
C PHE A 166 0.17 7.92 3.64
N ASN A 167 0.02 9.22 3.84
CA ASN A 167 -1.25 9.93 3.69
C ASN A 167 -1.16 10.84 2.47
N PRO A 168 -2.22 10.98 1.66
CA PRO A 168 -2.23 11.94 0.55
C PRO A 168 -2.02 13.36 1.07
N LYS A 169 -1.34 14.20 0.29
CA LYS A 169 -1.19 15.63 0.60
C LYS A 169 -2.45 16.41 0.32
N GLU A 170 -3.15 16.04 -0.75
CA GLU A 170 -4.40 16.66 -1.16
C GLU A 170 -5.59 15.83 -0.66
N VAL A 171 -6.63 16.54 -0.20
CA VAL A 171 -7.82 15.91 0.41
C VAL A 171 -8.86 15.52 -0.65
N GLU A 172 -8.57 15.76 -1.92
CA GLU A 172 -9.52 15.52 -3.02
C GLU A 172 -9.86 14.05 -3.26
N SER A 173 -9.15 13.16 -2.65
CA SER A 173 -9.31 11.76 -3.01
C SER A 173 -10.22 11.05 -2.02
N SER A 174 -10.99 10.14 -2.57
CA SER A 174 -11.53 9.00 -1.92
C SER A 174 -10.44 8.16 -1.17
N LEU A 175 -9.13 8.49 -1.34
CA LEU A 175 -7.98 7.84 -0.70
C LEU A 175 -7.66 8.50 0.65
N SER A 176 -7.72 7.74 1.73
CA SER A 176 -7.32 8.22 3.07
C SER A 176 -5.89 7.79 3.45
N ARG A 177 -5.42 6.67 2.92
CA ARG A 177 -4.09 6.13 3.24
C ARG A 177 -3.60 5.15 2.19
N LEU A 178 -2.31 5.20 1.90
CA LEU A 178 -1.59 4.22 1.10
C LEU A 178 -0.54 3.51 1.97
N ALA A 179 -0.41 2.20 1.84
CA ALA A 179 0.70 1.44 2.40
C ALA A 179 1.35 0.61 1.30
N LEU A 180 2.64 0.80 1.07
CA LEU A 180 3.44 0.03 0.11
C LEU A 180 4.22 -1.05 0.85
N ARG A 181 4.12 -2.28 0.36
CA ARG A 181 4.94 -3.41 0.80
C ARG A 181 6.13 -3.55 -0.13
N VAL A 182 7.32 -3.46 0.41
CA VAL A 182 8.57 -3.29 -0.32
C VAL A 182 9.57 -4.34 0.13
N ASN A 183 10.28 -4.96 -0.81
CA ASN A 183 11.40 -5.85 -0.51
C ASN A 183 12.58 -5.00 0.02
N LYS A 184 13.22 -5.43 1.12
CA LYS A 184 14.33 -4.69 1.75
C LYS A 184 15.60 -4.63 0.91
N ASN A 185 15.86 -5.67 0.12
CA ASN A 185 17.15 -5.82 -0.54
C ASN A 185 17.25 -4.99 -1.82
N ASN A 186 16.11 -4.80 -2.53
CA ASN A 186 16.09 -4.13 -3.83
C ASN A 186 15.04 -3.03 -3.94
N TYR A 187 14.33 -2.72 -2.86
CA TYR A 187 13.28 -1.71 -2.79
C TYR A 187 12.11 -1.92 -3.78
N GLN A 188 11.98 -3.13 -4.31
CA GLN A 188 10.89 -3.48 -5.22
C GLN A 188 9.55 -3.52 -4.49
N ILE A 189 8.54 -2.88 -5.08
CA ILE A 189 7.16 -2.95 -4.58
C ILE A 189 6.62 -4.35 -4.84
N THR A 190 6.20 -5.04 -3.77
CA THR A 190 5.63 -6.39 -3.81
C THR A 190 4.15 -6.42 -3.46
N GLY A 191 3.56 -5.28 -3.19
CA GLY A 191 2.14 -5.11 -2.90
C GLY A 191 1.82 -3.72 -2.42
N ALA A 192 0.53 -3.42 -2.41
CA ALA A 192 -0.01 -2.17 -1.93
C ALA A 192 -1.28 -2.40 -1.12
N THR A 193 -1.59 -1.51 -0.21
CA THR A 193 -2.87 -1.45 0.50
C THR A 193 -3.38 -0.03 0.45
N VAL A 194 -4.59 0.13 -0.05
CA VAL A 194 -5.31 1.40 -0.12
C VAL A 194 -6.43 1.37 0.92
N TYR A 195 -6.58 2.47 1.63
CA TYR A 195 -7.70 2.74 2.50
C TYR A 195 -8.46 3.94 1.94
N ASP A 196 -9.75 3.81 1.75
CA ASP A 196 -10.58 4.93 1.32
C ASP A 196 -11.19 5.70 2.51
N VAL A 197 -11.85 6.81 2.21
CA VAL A 197 -12.49 7.66 3.23
C VAL A 197 -13.73 7.00 3.84
N LEU A 198 -14.33 6.01 3.17
CA LEU A 198 -15.48 5.25 3.67
C LEU A 198 -15.03 4.12 4.63
N GLY A 199 -13.71 3.89 4.73
CA GLY A 199 -13.10 2.88 5.57
C GLY A 199 -13.01 1.50 4.92
N ASN A 200 -13.21 1.39 3.61
CA ASN A 200 -12.88 0.18 2.87
C ASN A 200 -11.36 0.02 2.78
N LYS A 201 -10.93 -1.21 2.58
CA LYS A 201 -9.51 -1.55 2.50
C LYS A 201 -9.28 -2.51 1.35
N THR A 202 -8.52 -2.10 0.36
CA THR A 202 -8.09 -2.96 -0.74
C THR A 202 -6.60 -3.25 -0.63
N SER A 203 -6.24 -4.52 -0.50
CA SER A 203 -4.86 -4.98 -0.42
C SER A 203 -4.53 -5.88 -1.60
N ILE A 204 -3.47 -5.55 -2.32
CA ILE A 204 -2.96 -6.36 -3.41
C ILE A 204 -1.56 -6.87 -3.08
N ARG A 205 -1.28 -8.14 -3.42
CA ARG A 205 0.03 -8.78 -3.29
C ARG A 205 0.43 -9.39 -4.61
N PHE A 206 1.64 -9.07 -5.04
CA PHE A 206 2.22 -9.63 -6.25
C PHE A 206 3.05 -10.86 -5.94
N ARG A 207 2.98 -11.83 -6.87
CA ARG A 207 3.77 -13.06 -6.87
C ARG A 207 4.32 -13.31 -8.26
N SER A 208 5.40 -14.07 -8.37
CA SER A 208 6.03 -14.41 -9.65
C SER A 208 6.33 -13.16 -10.49
N ILE A 209 6.87 -12.11 -9.85
CA ILE A 209 7.16 -10.83 -10.48
C ILE A 209 8.31 -11.00 -11.46
N ARG A 210 8.11 -10.57 -12.70
CA ARG A 210 9.13 -10.43 -13.74
C ARG A 210 9.19 -8.98 -14.14
N LEU A 211 10.39 -8.40 -14.11
CA LEU A 211 10.62 -6.99 -14.43
C LEU A 211 11.43 -6.88 -15.72
N ASN A 212 11.18 -5.80 -16.45
CA ASN A 212 11.97 -5.39 -17.61
C ASN A 212 12.10 -6.48 -18.68
N GLN A 213 11.07 -7.32 -18.81
CA GLN A 213 10.94 -8.27 -19.91
C GLN A 213 10.18 -7.60 -21.07
N GLU A 214 10.45 -8.02 -22.28
CA GLU A 214 9.74 -7.53 -23.44
C GLU A 214 8.26 -7.96 -23.39
N ILE A 215 7.36 -6.96 -23.54
CA ILE A 215 5.91 -7.17 -23.65
C ILE A 215 5.46 -6.59 -24.99
N PRO A 216 4.90 -7.41 -25.90
CA PRO A 216 4.39 -6.94 -27.17
C PRO A 216 3.30 -5.88 -27.03
N GLU A 217 3.30 -4.88 -27.91
CA GLU A 217 2.29 -3.80 -27.91
C GLU A 217 0.86 -4.33 -28.07
N SER A 218 0.69 -5.41 -28.80
CA SER A 218 -0.59 -6.06 -29.03
C SER A 218 -1.32 -6.51 -27.76
N VAL A 219 -0.59 -6.70 -26.66
CA VAL A 219 -1.16 -7.08 -25.35
C VAL A 219 -2.08 -5.99 -24.82
N PHE A 220 -1.81 -4.72 -25.18
CA PHE A 220 -2.54 -3.54 -24.69
C PHE A 220 -3.57 -3.02 -25.68
N ASN A 221 -3.72 -3.67 -26.83
CA ASN A 221 -4.71 -3.32 -27.83
C ASN A 221 -5.98 -4.16 -27.62
N PHE A 222 -6.99 -3.58 -26.97
CA PHE A 222 -8.26 -4.23 -26.79
C PHE A 222 -9.09 -4.14 -28.07
N LYS A 223 -9.63 -5.29 -28.49
CA LYS A 223 -10.64 -5.37 -29.55
C LYS A 223 -11.90 -5.93 -28.94
N VAL A 224 -12.99 -5.19 -29.07
CA VAL A 224 -14.30 -5.63 -28.57
C VAL A 224 -14.69 -6.90 -29.33
N PRO A 225 -14.99 -8.01 -28.62
CA PRO A 225 -15.44 -9.25 -29.27
C PRO A 225 -16.80 -9.05 -29.98
N ALA A 226 -17.07 -9.89 -30.99
CA ALA A 226 -18.37 -9.85 -31.67
C ALA A 226 -19.51 -10.21 -30.70
N GLY A 227 -20.60 -9.45 -30.73
CA GLY A 227 -21.76 -9.65 -29.87
C GLY A 227 -21.69 -8.95 -28.51
N VAL A 228 -20.55 -8.34 -28.16
CA VAL A 228 -20.39 -7.60 -26.91
C VAL A 228 -21.00 -6.20 -27.05
N GLU A 229 -21.82 -5.81 -26.07
CA GLU A 229 -22.35 -4.46 -25.96
C GLU A 229 -21.24 -3.50 -25.51
N MET A 230 -21.12 -2.36 -26.23
CA MET A 230 -20.07 -1.39 -25.92
C MET A 230 -20.65 -0.05 -25.49
N GLN A 231 -20.23 0.43 -24.32
CA GLN A 231 -20.48 1.78 -23.83
C GLN A 231 -19.20 2.62 -23.97
N ASP A 232 -19.27 3.72 -24.72
CA ASP A 232 -18.13 4.64 -24.91
C ASP A 232 -18.40 5.98 -24.21
N PHE A 233 -17.60 6.26 -23.16
CA PHE A 233 -17.65 7.51 -22.39
C PHE A 233 -16.52 8.46 -22.77
N THR A 234 -15.81 8.22 -23.88
CA THR A 234 -14.83 9.18 -24.36
C THR A 234 -15.52 10.41 -24.92
N PRO A 235 -15.04 11.63 -24.65
CA PRO A 235 -15.58 12.84 -25.27
C PRO A 235 -15.54 12.71 -26.80
N ASN A 236 -16.63 13.08 -27.46
CA ASN A 236 -16.60 13.21 -28.91
C ASN A 236 -15.56 14.24 -29.31
N PRO A 237 -14.76 13.98 -30.37
CA PRO A 237 -13.75 14.90 -30.85
C PRO A 237 -14.31 16.24 -31.33
#